data_91d9c61d28d859754b10a7a39dbc462e
#
_entry.id   91d9c61d28d859754b10a7a39dbc462e
#
_cell.length_a   1.000
_cell.length_b   1.000
_cell.length_c   1.000
_cell.angle_alpha   90.00
_cell.angle_beta   90.00
_cell.angle_gamma   90.00
#
_symmetry.space_group_name_H-M   'P 1'
#
loop_
_entity.id
_entity.type
_entity.pdbx_description
1 polymer ?
#
loop_
_entity_poly.entity_id
_entity_poly.type
_entity_poly.pdbx_seq_one_letter_code
_entity_poly.pdbx_strand_id
1 'polypeptide(L)'
;MKDNREKIVLIGNPNAGKTTLFNALTRRNEKIGNWHGVTVESVSGITRFNGEESEIIDVPGIYSLKNRAAEENAAADIIKKRDYDKIVVVTDASKLGRGIRLIKELRSLNVPIIAFINLYGDFLRRGGKLDEKKLAENLGAEVICGEAVEKADVEKLKEKIFEKQTFKRGTDCDFDYIPPKKKSEKLEKIVTGRFTALPVFAAVMIFCFWLSFGENSPVSAISGAISRLLNDFIGKHIYAALSDKNIFLARLITEGIIGGLSAVAEFIPQIAVLSLCTDFLDQSGYLSRISAVTDGVLRTFSLSGKSLYSLFCGFGCTAVSASLSKGIDDEKVKLRAVLSMPFITCSAKTPLYFFVAKAAFKNYAFLVIAAVYFLSLILPLVHSLILSKTAVKGRAKPLIEEIAPLTFPKISTLSKPLLKTMKEFIIKLSTVVFTVTLAMWLAVSVSPSLRLLTQSEADKSILAGIGNVFVFAFKKAGFDWRMPSALLTGIFAKESVVSSFSLLFPEGLNLSVCQGLFLTAFCYLYTPCLTALSAMKKSIGAKYAIFAAVYQLALAFAAAYAVYFISGIFI
;
A
#
# COMPACT_ATOMS: atom_id res chain seq x y z
N MET A 1 19.24 1.75 40.88
CA MET A 1 18.05 1.17 41.55
C MET A 1 17.61 -0.01 40.71
N LYS A 2 17.62 -1.24 41.23
CA LYS A 2 16.99 -2.38 40.52
C LYS A 2 15.49 -2.08 40.46
N ASP A 3 14.94 -2.08 39.25
CA ASP A 3 13.52 -1.94 39.02
C ASP A 3 12.83 -3.19 39.62
N ASN A 4 12.11 -3.02 40.71
CA ASN A 4 11.55 -4.13 41.50
C ASN A 4 10.14 -4.54 40.99
N ARG A 5 9.79 -4.15 39.75
CA ARG A 5 8.50 -4.45 39.13
C ARG A 5 8.49 -5.86 38.57
N GLU A 6 7.39 -6.58 38.79
CA GLU A 6 7.19 -7.87 38.11
C GLU A 6 7.18 -7.69 36.60
N LYS A 7 7.91 -8.55 35.91
CA LYS A 7 7.98 -8.56 34.44
C LYS A 7 7.11 -9.68 33.87
N ILE A 8 6.24 -9.32 32.94
CA ILE A 8 5.26 -10.22 32.36
C ILE A 8 5.46 -10.27 30.86
N VAL A 9 5.66 -11.44 30.30
CA VAL A 9 5.75 -11.63 28.85
C VAL A 9 4.37 -11.92 28.28
N LEU A 10 3.95 -11.08 27.32
CA LEU A 10 2.74 -11.28 26.55
C LEU A 10 3.08 -12.02 25.25
N ILE A 11 2.62 -13.25 25.11
CA ILE A 11 2.88 -14.12 23.98
C ILE A 11 1.57 -14.65 23.39
N GLY A 12 1.58 -15.09 22.15
CA GLY A 12 0.40 -15.70 21.53
C GLY A 12 0.59 -15.94 20.05
N ASN A 13 -0.39 -16.62 19.48
CA ASN A 13 -0.39 -16.85 18.03
C ASN A 13 -0.59 -15.52 17.28
N PRO A 14 -0.04 -15.39 16.07
CA PRO A 14 -0.37 -14.26 15.20
C PRO A 14 -1.89 -14.11 15.05
N ASN A 15 -2.38 -12.88 15.06
CA ASN A 15 -3.80 -12.52 14.93
C ASN A 15 -4.73 -12.98 16.10
N ALA A 16 -4.18 -13.45 17.21
CA ALA A 16 -4.98 -13.77 18.41
C ALA A 16 -5.48 -12.53 19.19
N GLY A 17 -5.13 -11.33 18.74
CA GLY A 17 -5.50 -10.07 19.40
C GLY A 17 -4.52 -9.60 20.48
N LYS A 18 -3.26 -10.10 20.45
CA LYS A 18 -2.21 -9.80 21.41
C LYS A 18 -1.93 -8.29 21.54
N THR A 19 -1.68 -7.59 20.44
CA THR A 19 -1.45 -6.14 20.44
C THR A 19 -2.67 -5.33 20.93
N THR A 20 -3.88 -5.80 20.66
CA THR A 20 -5.10 -5.19 21.19
C THR A 20 -5.14 -5.30 22.71
N LEU A 21 -4.82 -6.48 23.24
CA LEU A 21 -4.76 -6.72 24.68
C LEU A 21 -3.62 -5.92 25.33
N PHE A 22 -2.44 -5.86 24.73
CA PHE A 22 -1.31 -5.06 25.18
C PHE A 22 -1.69 -3.59 25.34
N ASN A 23 -2.31 -3.00 24.30
CA ASN A 23 -2.77 -1.60 24.33
C ASN A 23 -3.87 -1.36 25.38
N ALA A 24 -4.73 -2.34 25.63
CA ALA A 24 -5.77 -2.27 26.66
C ALA A 24 -5.17 -2.34 28.08
N LEU A 25 -4.17 -3.19 28.30
CA LEU A 25 -3.49 -3.34 29.59
C LEU A 25 -2.63 -2.13 29.93
N THR A 26 -1.88 -1.57 28.97
CA THR A 26 -0.91 -0.50 29.18
C THR A 26 -1.49 0.91 28.98
N ARG A 27 -2.77 1.04 28.56
CA ARG A 27 -3.44 2.31 28.21
C ARG A 27 -2.61 3.17 27.24
N ARG A 28 -1.90 2.54 26.29
CA ARG A 28 -0.99 3.18 25.31
C ARG A 28 0.23 3.89 25.90
N ASN A 29 0.66 3.59 27.11
CA ASN A 29 1.94 4.03 27.64
C ASN A 29 3.06 3.11 27.12
N GLU A 30 3.33 3.20 25.82
CA GLU A 30 4.36 2.40 25.15
C GLU A 30 5.75 3.03 25.36
N LYS A 31 6.72 2.25 25.80
CA LYS A 31 8.14 2.56 25.64
C LYS A 31 8.69 1.64 24.55
N ILE A 32 9.11 2.21 23.43
CA ILE A 32 9.87 1.48 22.41
C ILE A 32 11.29 1.35 22.96
N GLY A 33 11.71 0.16 23.27
CA GLY A 33 13.05 -0.14 23.76
C GLY A 33 13.68 -1.30 22.99
N ASN A 34 14.96 -1.18 22.66
CA ASN A 34 15.75 -2.32 22.21
C ASN A 34 16.18 -3.13 23.44
N TRP A 35 15.74 -4.36 23.53
CA TRP A 35 16.23 -5.24 24.58
C TRP A 35 17.70 -5.62 24.31
N HIS A 36 18.56 -5.48 25.34
CA HIS A 36 19.98 -5.74 25.21
C HIS A 36 20.27 -7.12 24.60
N GLY A 37 20.80 -7.15 23.40
CA GLY A 37 21.26 -8.36 22.69
C GLY A 37 20.24 -9.07 21.81
N VAL A 38 19.14 -8.41 21.40
CA VAL A 38 18.19 -8.91 20.41
C VAL A 38 17.97 -7.85 19.34
N THR A 39 18.03 -8.24 18.07
CA THR A 39 17.96 -7.35 16.89
C THR A 39 16.52 -6.95 16.51
N VAL A 40 15.50 -7.31 17.30
CA VAL A 40 14.08 -7.04 17.04
C VAL A 40 13.52 -6.13 18.13
N GLU A 41 12.80 -5.11 17.72
CA GLU A 41 12.09 -4.19 18.61
C GLU A 41 11.02 -4.94 19.41
N SER A 42 11.23 -5.11 20.71
CA SER A 42 10.18 -5.48 21.66
C SER A 42 9.57 -4.20 22.21
N VAL A 43 8.26 -4.16 22.32
CA VAL A 43 7.53 -3.05 22.91
C VAL A 43 7.24 -3.41 24.36
N SER A 44 7.64 -2.58 25.32
CA SER A 44 7.25 -2.74 26.72
C SER A 44 6.32 -1.61 27.17
N GLY A 45 5.46 -1.93 28.13
CA GLY A 45 4.54 -0.96 28.72
C GLY A 45 4.24 -1.29 30.17
N ILE A 46 3.79 -0.29 30.93
CA ILE A 46 3.44 -0.43 32.35
C ILE A 46 1.95 -0.62 32.50
N THR A 47 1.54 -1.68 33.18
CA THR A 47 0.15 -1.86 33.65
C THR A 47 0.04 -1.53 35.14
N ARG A 48 -1.12 -1.05 35.55
CA ARG A 48 -1.41 -0.66 36.94
C ARG A 48 -2.72 -1.26 37.42
N PHE A 49 -2.68 -1.80 38.63
CA PHE A 49 -3.87 -2.31 39.31
C PHE A 49 -3.71 -2.14 40.83
N ASN A 50 -4.70 -1.53 41.49
CA ASN A 50 -4.72 -1.30 42.93
C ASN A 50 -3.45 -0.64 43.52
N GLY A 51 -2.79 0.23 42.73
CA GLY A 51 -1.56 0.91 43.17
C GLY A 51 -0.26 0.17 42.89
N GLU A 52 -0.30 -1.09 42.48
CA GLU A 52 0.85 -1.86 42.06
C GLU A 52 1.13 -1.67 40.55
N GLU A 53 2.41 -1.79 40.17
CA GLU A 53 2.87 -1.66 38.78
C GLU A 53 3.59 -2.94 38.35
N SER A 54 3.30 -3.38 37.10
CA SER A 54 4.04 -4.45 36.44
C SER A 54 4.42 -4.05 35.02
N GLU A 55 5.57 -4.52 34.58
CA GLU A 55 6.04 -4.30 33.20
C GLU A 55 5.53 -5.44 32.30
N ILE A 56 4.81 -5.07 31.23
CA ILE A 56 4.36 -6.02 30.19
C ILE A 56 5.25 -5.89 28.98
N ILE A 57 5.78 -7.02 28.52
CA ILE A 57 6.68 -7.11 27.37
C ILE A 57 5.92 -7.81 26.24
N ASP A 58 5.63 -7.06 25.15
CA ASP A 58 4.99 -7.62 23.96
C ASP A 58 6.05 -8.26 23.06
N VAL A 59 5.96 -9.57 22.84
CA VAL A 59 6.86 -10.29 21.94
C VAL A 59 6.15 -10.61 20.61
N PRO A 60 6.91 -10.74 19.49
CA PRO A 60 6.31 -11.17 18.21
C PRO A 60 5.48 -12.44 18.35
N GLY A 61 4.39 -12.53 17.56
CA GLY A 61 3.52 -13.72 17.58
C GLY A 61 4.28 -14.97 17.12
N ILE A 62 4.10 -16.08 17.83
CA ILE A 62 4.74 -17.37 17.51
C ILE A 62 3.73 -18.52 17.52
N TYR A 63 4.00 -19.53 16.69
CA TYR A 63 3.21 -20.76 16.65
C TYR A 63 3.83 -21.90 17.47
N SER A 64 5.15 -21.92 17.61
CA SER A 64 5.90 -22.96 18.31
C SER A 64 7.29 -22.46 18.68
N LEU A 65 7.80 -22.95 19.79
CA LEU A 65 9.19 -22.71 20.22
C LEU A 65 10.22 -23.55 19.43
N LYS A 66 9.76 -24.59 18.71
CA LYS A 66 10.64 -25.58 18.06
C LYS A 66 10.85 -25.31 16.57
N ASN A 67 9.83 -24.92 15.81
CA ASN A 67 9.90 -24.62 14.37
C ASN A 67 9.88 -23.12 14.13
N ARG A 68 10.96 -22.52 13.62
CA ARG A 68 11.20 -21.09 13.66
C ARG A 68 11.26 -20.44 12.28
N ALA A 69 10.38 -19.47 12.05
CA ALA A 69 10.63 -18.40 11.09
C ALA A 69 11.62 -17.37 11.68
N ALA A 70 12.22 -16.51 10.86
CA ALA A 70 13.24 -15.54 11.33
C ALA A 70 12.72 -14.60 12.44
N GLU A 71 11.45 -14.21 12.38
CA GLU A 71 10.78 -13.37 13.39
C GLU A 71 10.49 -14.13 14.69
N GLU A 72 10.20 -15.43 14.61
CA GLU A 72 9.94 -16.29 15.76
C GLU A 72 11.22 -16.56 16.58
N ASN A 73 12.42 -16.40 15.97
CA ASN A 73 13.68 -16.53 16.69
C ASN A 73 13.84 -15.48 17.77
N ALA A 74 13.43 -14.24 17.52
CA ALA A 74 13.53 -13.15 18.49
C ALA A 74 12.62 -13.39 19.72
N ALA A 75 11.38 -13.82 19.51
CA ALA A 75 10.48 -14.16 20.59
C ALA A 75 11.02 -15.35 21.42
N ALA A 76 11.56 -16.36 20.75
CA ALA A 76 12.16 -17.52 21.43
C ALA A 76 13.42 -17.15 22.23
N ASP A 77 14.21 -16.19 21.76
CA ASP A 77 15.41 -15.72 22.47
C ASP A 77 15.05 -14.91 23.73
N ILE A 78 13.99 -14.09 23.69
CA ILE A 78 13.44 -13.38 24.86
C ILE A 78 12.96 -14.41 25.90
N ILE A 79 12.20 -15.41 25.45
CA ILE A 79 11.66 -16.46 26.32
C ILE A 79 12.79 -17.30 26.98
N LYS A 80 13.85 -17.62 26.24
CA LYS A 80 14.99 -18.38 26.75
C LYS A 80 15.82 -17.63 27.78
N LYS A 81 15.91 -16.31 27.70
CA LYS A 81 16.64 -15.48 28.67
C LYS A 81 16.05 -15.54 30.09
N ARG A 82 14.78 -15.92 30.23
CA ARG A 82 14.08 -16.09 31.53
C ARG A 82 14.15 -14.87 32.45
N ASP A 83 14.17 -13.66 31.88
CA ASP A 83 14.12 -12.41 32.65
C ASP A 83 12.66 -11.91 32.76
N TYR A 84 11.80 -12.76 33.30
CA TYR A 84 10.38 -12.49 33.53
C TYR A 84 9.80 -13.42 34.60
N ASP A 85 8.73 -12.96 35.26
CA ASP A 85 8.11 -13.67 36.39
C ASP A 85 6.88 -14.47 35.98
N LYS A 86 6.11 -14.00 34.98
CA LYS A 86 4.87 -14.62 34.50
C LYS A 86 4.77 -14.56 32.98
N ILE A 87 3.99 -15.47 32.41
CA ILE A 87 3.65 -15.51 30.98
C ILE A 87 2.13 -15.37 30.81
N VAL A 88 1.70 -14.42 30.01
CA VAL A 88 0.32 -14.31 29.54
C VAL A 88 0.25 -14.80 28.09
N VAL A 89 -0.49 -15.88 27.83
CA VAL A 89 -0.66 -16.46 26.49
C VAL A 89 -2.01 -16.05 25.95
N VAL A 90 -2.01 -15.29 24.83
CA VAL A 90 -3.23 -14.88 24.13
C VAL A 90 -3.54 -15.87 23.02
N THR A 91 -4.74 -16.43 23.02
CA THR A 91 -5.20 -17.38 21.99
C THR A 91 -6.62 -17.07 21.53
N ASP A 92 -6.91 -17.34 20.27
CA ASP A 92 -8.25 -17.21 19.68
C ASP A 92 -9.11 -18.43 20.08
N ALA A 93 -10.27 -18.19 20.68
CA ALA A 93 -11.22 -19.22 21.08
C ALA A 93 -11.62 -20.15 19.91
N SER A 94 -11.69 -19.63 18.69
CA SER A 94 -12.06 -20.41 17.50
C SER A 94 -10.92 -21.30 16.98
N LYS A 95 -9.67 -21.07 17.44
CA LYS A 95 -8.46 -21.78 17.02
C LYS A 95 -7.68 -22.35 18.20
N LEU A 96 -8.39 -22.73 19.23
CA LEU A 96 -7.87 -23.11 20.55
C LEU A 96 -6.74 -24.15 20.50
N GLY A 97 -6.82 -25.13 19.60
CA GLY A 97 -5.83 -26.22 19.51
C GLY A 97 -4.38 -25.74 19.26
N ARG A 98 -4.19 -24.60 18.60
CA ARG A 98 -2.86 -24.00 18.41
C ARG A 98 -2.34 -23.32 19.66
N GLY A 99 -3.22 -22.60 20.37
CA GLY A 99 -2.89 -21.99 21.66
C GLY A 99 -2.51 -23.02 22.71
N ILE A 100 -3.27 -24.12 22.79
CA ILE A 100 -3.00 -25.26 23.67
C ILE A 100 -1.59 -25.83 23.40
N ARG A 101 -1.24 -26.04 22.13
CA ARG A 101 0.08 -26.57 21.78
C ARG A 101 1.20 -25.62 22.25
N LEU A 102 1.04 -24.31 22.04
CA LEU A 102 2.01 -23.32 22.50
C LEU A 102 2.13 -23.31 24.03
N ILE A 103 1.00 -23.35 24.76
CA ILE A 103 1.00 -23.39 26.22
C ILE A 103 1.69 -24.66 26.72
N LYS A 104 1.43 -25.83 26.09
CA LYS A 104 2.10 -27.10 26.45
C LYS A 104 3.62 -27.05 26.24
N GLU A 105 4.10 -26.36 25.21
CA GLU A 105 5.53 -26.13 24.99
C GLU A 105 6.13 -25.17 26.05
N LEU A 106 5.41 -24.12 26.45
CA LEU A 106 5.83 -23.15 27.46
C LEU A 106 5.91 -23.73 28.87
N ARG A 107 5.14 -24.78 29.18
CA ARG A 107 5.19 -25.48 30.48
C ARG A 107 6.60 -25.97 30.84
N SER A 108 7.43 -26.31 29.85
CA SER A 108 8.81 -26.74 30.09
C SER A 108 9.69 -25.68 30.76
N LEU A 109 9.20 -24.45 30.82
CA LEU A 109 9.90 -23.33 31.44
C LEU A 109 9.66 -23.23 32.95
N ASN A 110 8.66 -23.97 33.50
CA ASN A 110 8.28 -23.96 34.92
C ASN A 110 7.97 -22.54 35.48
N VAL A 111 7.33 -21.70 34.67
CA VAL A 111 6.90 -20.33 35.02
C VAL A 111 5.37 -20.32 35.06
N PRO A 112 4.72 -19.53 35.96
CA PRO A 112 3.27 -19.35 35.97
C PRO A 112 2.73 -18.85 34.62
N ILE A 113 1.66 -19.52 34.13
CA ILE A 113 1.05 -19.20 32.84
C ILE A 113 -0.42 -18.81 33.10
N ILE A 114 -0.82 -17.67 32.49
CA ILE A 114 -2.21 -17.22 32.39
C ILE A 114 -2.61 -17.33 30.92
N ALA A 115 -3.64 -18.10 30.61
CA ALA A 115 -4.17 -18.24 29.26
C ALA A 115 -5.37 -17.30 29.06
N PHE A 116 -5.23 -16.27 28.24
CA PHE A 116 -6.33 -15.39 27.85
C PHE A 116 -6.94 -15.88 26.53
N ILE A 117 -8.16 -16.42 26.61
CA ILE A 117 -8.92 -16.94 25.47
C ILE A 117 -9.73 -15.78 24.89
N ASN A 118 -9.18 -15.13 23.87
CA ASN A 118 -9.76 -13.95 23.23
C ASN A 118 -10.83 -14.32 22.19
N LEU A 119 -11.63 -13.35 21.77
CA LEU A 119 -12.74 -13.49 20.81
C LEU A 119 -13.81 -14.50 21.29
N TYR A 120 -13.97 -14.60 22.60
CA TYR A 120 -14.86 -15.57 23.22
C TYR A 120 -16.33 -15.28 22.98
N GLY A 121 -16.74 -14.03 22.95
CA GLY A 121 -18.10 -13.62 22.62
C GLY A 121 -18.51 -13.98 21.18
N ASP A 122 -17.62 -13.85 20.20
CA ASP A 122 -17.87 -14.29 18.81
C ASP A 122 -17.92 -15.82 18.73
N PHE A 123 -17.05 -16.50 19.48
CA PHE A 123 -17.04 -17.96 19.59
C PHE A 123 -18.38 -18.51 20.09
N LEU A 124 -18.91 -17.96 21.19
CA LEU A 124 -20.20 -18.36 21.77
C LEU A 124 -21.38 -18.05 20.81
N ARG A 125 -21.42 -16.84 20.23
CA ARG A 125 -22.46 -16.46 19.26
C ARG A 125 -22.53 -17.40 18.06
N ARG A 126 -21.43 -18.03 17.70
CA ARG A 126 -21.34 -18.99 16.60
C ARG A 126 -21.57 -20.43 17.02
N GLY A 127 -22.08 -20.65 18.25
CA GLY A 127 -22.43 -21.95 18.78
C GLY A 127 -21.24 -22.77 19.28
N GLY A 128 -20.08 -22.12 19.51
CA GLY A 128 -18.94 -22.73 20.16
C GLY A 128 -19.25 -23.03 21.66
N LYS A 129 -18.67 -24.08 22.19
CA LYS A 129 -18.75 -24.41 23.62
C LYS A 129 -17.36 -24.81 24.12
N LEU A 130 -17.02 -24.40 25.33
CA LEU A 130 -15.73 -24.67 25.97
C LEU A 130 -15.95 -24.87 27.47
N ASP A 131 -15.41 -25.95 28.01
CA ASP A 131 -15.32 -26.18 29.47
C ASP A 131 -14.03 -25.52 30.00
N GLU A 132 -14.18 -24.32 30.54
CA GLU A 132 -13.05 -23.48 31.01
C GLU A 132 -12.31 -24.13 32.17
N LYS A 133 -13.03 -24.80 33.09
CA LYS A 133 -12.44 -25.47 34.28
C LYS A 133 -11.57 -26.66 33.89
N LYS A 134 -12.10 -27.56 33.08
CA LYS A 134 -11.32 -28.67 32.55
C LYS A 134 -10.15 -28.24 31.67
N LEU A 135 -10.32 -27.17 30.90
CA LEU A 135 -9.22 -26.60 30.13
C LEU A 135 -8.11 -26.06 31.04
N ALA A 136 -8.45 -25.38 32.14
CA ALA A 136 -7.47 -24.87 33.10
C ALA A 136 -6.69 -26.04 33.76
N GLU A 137 -7.37 -27.13 34.13
CA GLU A 137 -6.76 -28.36 34.67
C GLU A 137 -5.85 -29.03 33.63
N ASN A 138 -6.30 -29.18 32.38
CA ASN A 138 -5.51 -29.74 31.28
C ASN A 138 -4.24 -28.93 31.07
N LEU A 139 -4.37 -27.60 31.02
CA LEU A 139 -3.25 -26.70 30.75
C LEU A 139 -2.34 -26.48 31.96
N GLY A 140 -2.78 -26.72 33.19
CA GLY A 140 -2.08 -26.27 34.39
C GLY A 140 -1.83 -24.77 34.41
N ALA A 141 -2.80 -24.00 33.91
CA ALA A 141 -2.72 -22.56 33.75
C ALA A 141 -4.05 -21.93 34.19
N GLU A 142 -4.00 -20.69 34.67
CA GLU A 142 -5.24 -19.94 34.88
C GLU A 142 -5.83 -19.58 33.50
N VAL A 143 -7.11 -19.87 33.28
CA VAL A 143 -7.82 -19.61 32.04
C VAL A 143 -8.81 -18.49 32.24
N ILE A 144 -8.75 -17.49 31.40
CA ILE A 144 -9.67 -16.34 31.36
C ILE A 144 -10.24 -16.24 29.95
N CYS A 145 -11.55 -16.39 29.82
CA CYS A 145 -12.26 -16.22 28.56
C CYS A 145 -12.87 -14.83 28.49
N GLY A 146 -12.66 -14.11 27.38
CA GLY A 146 -13.19 -12.75 27.22
C GLY A 146 -12.82 -12.09 25.90
N GLU A 147 -12.98 -10.78 25.87
CA GLU A 147 -12.68 -9.92 24.71
C GLU A 147 -11.61 -8.88 25.09
N ALA A 148 -10.51 -8.83 24.35
CA ALA A 148 -9.43 -7.87 24.59
C ALA A 148 -9.88 -6.38 24.46
N VAL A 149 -11.04 -6.14 23.87
CA VAL A 149 -11.65 -4.80 23.73
C VAL A 149 -12.60 -4.43 24.86
N GLU A 150 -13.04 -5.41 25.67
CA GLU A 150 -13.99 -5.19 26.77
C GLU A 150 -13.24 -4.88 28.07
N LYS A 151 -13.55 -3.73 28.67
CA LYS A 151 -12.87 -3.29 29.90
C LYS A 151 -13.01 -4.27 31.05
N ALA A 152 -14.19 -4.88 31.24
CA ALA A 152 -14.45 -5.82 32.31
C ALA A 152 -13.56 -7.06 32.23
N ASP A 153 -13.32 -7.59 31.01
CA ASP A 153 -12.50 -8.78 30.82
C ASP A 153 -11.01 -8.47 30.99
N VAL A 154 -10.58 -7.26 30.55
CA VAL A 154 -9.22 -6.78 30.76
C VAL A 154 -8.94 -6.55 32.26
N GLU A 155 -9.90 -6.02 33.04
CA GLU A 155 -9.75 -5.86 34.50
C GLU A 155 -9.67 -7.22 35.22
N LYS A 156 -10.46 -8.23 34.83
CA LYS A 156 -10.32 -9.61 35.35
C LYS A 156 -8.92 -10.18 35.07
N LEU A 157 -8.38 -9.92 33.89
CA LEU A 157 -7.02 -10.34 33.57
C LEU A 157 -5.99 -9.63 34.43
N LYS A 158 -6.14 -8.32 34.68
CA LYS A 158 -5.26 -7.57 35.57
C LYS A 158 -5.29 -8.12 36.98
N GLU A 159 -6.47 -8.39 37.54
CA GLU A 159 -6.60 -9.02 38.85
C GLU A 159 -5.76 -10.30 38.94
N LYS A 160 -5.87 -11.19 37.93
CA LYS A 160 -5.08 -12.43 37.89
C LYS A 160 -3.58 -12.21 37.65
N ILE A 161 -3.20 -11.17 36.95
CA ILE A 161 -1.78 -10.80 36.76
C ILE A 161 -1.15 -10.40 38.11
N PHE A 162 -1.85 -9.61 38.93
CA PHE A 162 -1.33 -9.14 40.21
C PHE A 162 -1.52 -10.11 41.38
N GLU A 163 -2.33 -11.18 41.22
CA GLU A 163 -2.38 -12.27 42.17
C GLU A 163 -1.07 -13.07 42.19
N LYS A 164 -0.67 -13.58 43.36
CA LYS A 164 0.46 -14.52 43.49
C LYS A 164 0.11 -15.81 42.78
N GLN A 165 0.72 -16.04 41.66
CA GLN A 165 0.55 -17.26 40.87
C GLN A 165 1.69 -18.23 41.14
N THR A 166 1.38 -19.51 41.25
CA THR A 166 2.37 -20.60 41.34
C THR A 166 2.27 -21.47 40.10
N PHE A 167 3.41 -22.01 39.67
CA PHE A 167 3.42 -22.96 38.56
C PHE A 167 2.58 -24.19 38.91
N LYS A 168 1.60 -24.52 38.05
CA LYS A 168 0.74 -25.70 38.16
C LYS A 168 1.11 -26.69 37.06
N ARG A 169 1.23 -27.96 37.41
CA ARG A 169 1.42 -29.04 36.44
C ARG A 169 0.07 -29.41 35.85
N GLY A 170 -0.09 -29.34 34.52
CA GLY A 170 -1.32 -29.76 33.87
C GLY A 170 -1.48 -31.28 33.86
N THR A 171 -2.70 -31.74 33.85
CA THR A 171 -3.09 -33.16 33.97
C THR A 171 -3.29 -33.85 32.63
N ASP A 172 -3.24 -33.15 31.49
CA ASP A 172 -3.57 -33.67 30.15
C ASP A 172 -4.93 -34.38 30.07
N CYS A 173 -5.88 -33.99 30.94
CA CYS A 173 -7.25 -34.51 30.92
C CYS A 173 -8.01 -34.05 29.67
N ASP A 174 -9.01 -34.80 29.25
CA ASP A 174 -9.90 -34.38 28.17
C ASP A 174 -10.82 -33.24 28.63
N PHE A 175 -11.11 -32.33 27.73
CA PHE A 175 -12.04 -31.22 27.94
C PHE A 175 -12.99 -31.07 26.75
N ASP A 176 -14.20 -30.62 27.03
CA ASP A 176 -15.22 -30.45 26.02
C ASP A 176 -14.96 -29.15 25.22
N TYR A 177 -14.70 -29.32 23.91
CA TYR A 177 -14.55 -28.21 22.97
C TYR A 177 -15.38 -28.48 21.74
N ILE A 178 -16.40 -27.67 21.54
CA ILE A 178 -17.19 -27.64 20.30
C ILE A 178 -16.76 -26.42 19.48
N PRO A 179 -16.16 -26.63 18.31
CA PRO A 179 -15.72 -25.50 17.47
C PRO A 179 -16.92 -24.69 16.96
N PRO A 180 -16.75 -23.37 16.76
CA PRO A 180 -17.84 -22.54 16.30
C PRO A 180 -18.21 -22.88 14.85
N LYS A 181 -19.48 -22.69 14.49
CA LYS A 181 -19.94 -22.86 13.11
C LYS A 181 -19.20 -21.90 12.20
N LYS A 182 -18.69 -22.38 11.05
CA LYS A 182 -18.05 -21.52 10.05
C LYS A 182 -19.04 -20.50 9.51
N LYS A 183 -18.67 -19.23 9.53
CA LYS A 183 -19.45 -18.16 8.95
C LYS A 183 -19.46 -18.32 7.42
N SER A 184 -20.65 -18.48 6.83
CA SER A 184 -20.91 -18.44 5.39
C SER A 184 -19.93 -19.24 4.49
N GLU A 185 -20.04 -20.59 4.53
CA GLU A 185 -19.28 -21.47 3.62
C GLU A 185 -19.46 -21.14 2.13
N LYS A 186 -20.63 -20.60 1.72
CA LYS A 186 -20.92 -20.27 0.31
C LYS A 186 -20.09 -19.10 -0.17
N LEU A 187 -20.04 -17.98 0.58
CA LEU A 187 -19.21 -16.80 0.26
C LEU A 187 -17.72 -17.15 0.30
N GLU A 188 -17.30 -17.92 1.31
CA GLU A 188 -15.91 -18.33 1.42
C GLU A 188 -15.49 -19.22 0.25
N LYS A 189 -16.33 -20.16 -0.19
CA LYS A 189 -16.08 -21.01 -1.36
C LYS A 189 -15.96 -20.19 -2.68
N ILE A 190 -16.75 -19.13 -2.83
CA ILE A 190 -16.68 -18.25 -4.01
C ILE A 190 -15.38 -17.43 -3.99
N VAL A 191 -15.04 -16.86 -2.83
CA VAL A 191 -13.88 -15.97 -2.66
C VAL A 191 -12.55 -16.73 -2.70
N THR A 192 -12.52 -17.99 -2.22
CA THR A 192 -11.31 -18.84 -2.13
C THR A 192 -11.24 -19.94 -3.18
N GLY A 193 -12.26 -20.05 -4.02
CA GLY A 193 -12.31 -21.08 -5.08
C GLY A 193 -11.18 -20.90 -6.10
N ARG A 194 -10.54 -22.00 -6.49
CA ARG A 194 -9.39 -22.00 -7.42
C ARG A 194 -9.63 -21.24 -8.71
N PHE A 195 -10.85 -21.30 -9.25
CA PHE A 195 -11.22 -20.65 -10.52
C PHE A 195 -12.01 -19.35 -10.32
N THR A 196 -12.65 -19.16 -9.17
CA THR A 196 -13.53 -18.01 -8.89
C THR A 196 -12.80 -16.87 -8.17
N ALA A 197 -11.77 -17.18 -7.40
CA ALA A 197 -11.07 -16.18 -6.59
C ALA A 197 -10.47 -15.04 -7.43
N LEU A 198 -9.78 -15.35 -8.51
CA LEU A 198 -9.13 -14.32 -9.35
C LEU A 198 -10.14 -13.45 -10.13
N PRO A 199 -11.18 -14.01 -10.80
CA PRO A 199 -12.25 -13.20 -11.40
C PRO A 199 -12.99 -12.32 -10.38
N VAL A 200 -13.32 -12.84 -9.20
CA VAL A 200 -13.97 -12.06 -8.14
C VAL A 200 -13.05 -10.93 -7.66
N PHE A 201 -11.77 -11.21 -7.45
CA PHE A 201 -10.79 -10.19 -7.10
C PHE A 201 -10.69 -9.10 -8.18
N ALA A 202 -10.60 -9.49 -9.44
CA ALA A 202 -10.57 -8.54 -10.56
C ALA A 202 -11.83 -7.67 -10.59
N ALA A 203 -13.03 -8.27 -10.41
CA ALA A 203 -14.29 -7.52 -10.36
C ALA A 203 -14.34 -6.53 -9.19
N VAL A 204 -13.89 -6.94 -8.00
CA VAL A 204 -13.81 -6.06 -6.82
C VAL A 204 -12.84 -4.90 -7.08
N MET A 205 -11.66 -5.18 -7.64
CA MET A 205 -10.67 -4.13 -7.95
C MET A 205 -11.16 -3.18 -9.05
N ILE A 206 -11.81 -3.70 -10.10
CA ILE A 206 -12.43 -2.87 -11.15
C ILE A 206 -13.50 -1.97 -10.54
N PHE A 207 -14.32 -2.48 -9.63
CA PHE A 207 -15.32 -1.67 -8.93
C PHE A 207 -14.67 -0.57 -8.06
N CYS A 208 -13.61 -0.89 -7.31
CA CYS A 208 -12.87 0.10 -6.52
C CYS A 208 -12.23 1.19 -7.41
N PHE A 209 -11.67 0.81 -8.56
CA PHE A 209 -11.11 1.78 -9.51
C PHE A 209 -12.18 2.61 -10.20
N TRP A 210 -13.30 2.00 -10.60
CA TRP A 210 -14.44 2.74 -11.15
C TRP A 210 -14.98 3.76 -10.14
N LEU A 211 -15.13 3.35 -8.88
CA LEU A 211 -15.59 4.25 -7.83
C LEU A 211 -14.65 5.43 -7.61
N SER A 212 -13.32 5.18 -7.66
CA SER A 212 -12.30 6.19 -7.39
C SER A 212 -12.01 7.10 -8.58
N PHE A 213 -11.96 6.56 -9.80
CA PHE A 213 -11.47 7.27 -11.00
C PHE A 213 -12.45 7.26 -12.18
N GLY A 214 -13.60 6.58 -12.09
CA GLY A 214 -14.56 6.50 -13.18
C GLY A 214 -15.15 7.88 -13.51
N GLU A 215 -15.27 8.23 -14.79
CA GLU A 215 -15.79 9.52 -15.24
C GLU A 215 -17.18 9.86 -14.68
N ASN A 216 -18.05 8.85 -14.53
CA ASN A 216 -19.40 8.97 -13.99
C ASN A 216 -19.50 8.51 -12.51
N SER A 217 -18.41 8.44 -11.78
CA SER A 217 -18.45 8.07 -10.37
C SER A 217 -18.88 9.25 -9.49
N PRO A 218 -19.47 8.98 -8.31
CA PRO A 218 -19.78 10.05 -7.36
C PRO A 218 -18.52 10.85 -6.96
N VAL A 219 -17.36 10.20 -6.97
CA VAL A 219 -16.08 10.81 -6.60
C VAL A 219 -15.60 11.78 -7.68
N SER A 220 -15.76 11.42 -8.96
CA SER A 220 -15.42 12.33 -10.07
C SER A 220 -16.32 13.56 -10.10
N ALA A 221 -17.59 13.42 -9.71
CA ALA A 221 -18.51 14.56 -9.57
C ALA A 221 -18.04 15.54 -8.48
N ILE A 222 -17.57 15.02 -7.33
CA ILE A 222 -17.01 15.83 -6.24
C ILE A 222 -15.72 16.51 -6.69
N SER A 223 -14.80 15.76 -7.32
CA SER A 223 -13.54 16.28 -7.86
C SER A 223 -13.80 17.39 -8.89
N GLY A 224 -14.71 17.17 -9.81
CA GLY A 224 -15.10 18.18 -10.80
C GLY A 224 -15.81 19.40 -10.20
N ALA A 225 -16.57 19.24 -9.12
CA ALA A 225 -17.15 20.38 -8.39
C ALA A 225 -16.08 21.23 -7.72
N ILE A 226 -15.06 20.60 -7.10
CA ILE A 226 -13.91 21.30 -6.50
C ILE A 226 -13.15 22.07 -7.59
N SER A 227 -12.87 21.43 -8.72
CA SER A 227 -12.16 22.06 -9.84
C SER A 227 -12.92 23.26 -10.40
N ARG A 228 -14.22 23.14 -10.62
CA ARG A 228 -15.08 24.25 -11.04
C ARG A 228 -15.12 25.38 -10.04
N LEU A 229 -15.24 25.08 -8.75
CA LEU A 229 -15.22 26.09 -7.70
C LEU A 229 -13.90 26.90 -7.71
N LEU A 230 -12.77 26.23 -7.81
CA LEU A 230 -11.48 26.88 -7.82
C LEU A 230 -11.21 27.67 -9.11
N ASN A 231 -11.43 27.08 -10.26
CA ASN A 231 -11.09 27.71 -11.54
C ASN A 231 -12.18 28.67 -12.02
N ASP A 232 -13.45 28.24 -12.05
CA ASP A 232 -14.51 29.05 -12.66
C ASP A 232 -15.02 30.13 -11.70
N PHE A 233 -15.17 29.83 -10.42
CA PHE A 233 -15.67 30.83 -9.48
C PHE A 233 -14.54 31.71 -8.94
N ILE A 234 -13.52 31.13 -8.29
CA ILE A 234 -12.44 31.90 -7.66
C ILE A 234 -11.49 32.46 -8.74
N GLY A 235 -11.04 31.65 -9.67
CA GLY A 235 -10.08 32.02 -10.70
C GLY A 235 -10.58 33.15 -11.61
N LYS A 236 -11.80 33.01 -12.16
CA LYS A 236 -12.38 34.05 -13.06
C LYS A 236 -12.59 35.39 -12.35
N HIS A 237 -13.06 35.38 -11.09
CA HIS A 237 -13.26 36.63 -10.33
C HIS A 237 -11.93 37.32 -10.03
N ILE A 238 -10.90 36.58 -9.64
CA ILE A 238 -9.57 37.14 -9.37
C ILE A 238 -8.94 37.65 -10.67
N TYR A 239 -9.09 36.93 -11.79
CA TYR A 239 -8.60 37.37 -13.08
C TYR A 239 -9.26 38.69 -13.48
N ALA A 240 -10.58 38.79 -13.42
CA ALA A 240 -11.31 40.03 -13.74
C ALA A 240 -10.90 41.21 -12.85
N ALA A 241 -10.64 40.97 -11.55
CA ALA A 241 -10.22 42.05 -10.65
C ALA A 241 -8.77 42.52 -10.84
N LEU A 242 -7.89 41.70 -11.40
CA LEU A 242 -6.46 41.97 -11.49
C LEU A 242 -5.98 42.25 -12.94
N SER A 243 -6.72 41.80 -13.97
CA SER A 243 -6.32 41.91 -15.38
C SER A 243 -6.07 43.35 -15.82
N ASP A 244 -6.89 44.28 -15.32
CA ASP A 244 -6.76 45.72 -15.67
C ASP A 244 -5.58 46.40 -14.98
N LYS A 245 -5.12 45.85 -13.84
CA LYS A 245 -4.02 46.42 -13.06
C LYS A 245 -2.66 45.85 -13.45
N ASN A 246 -2.58 44.53 -13.54
CA ASN A 246 -1.35 43.82 -13.88
C ASN A 246 -1.65 42.43 -14.44
N ILE A 247 -1.56 42.27 -15.74
CA ILE A 247 -1.87 41.03 -16.46
C ILE A 247 -0.94 39.88 -16.05
N PHE A 248 0.32 40.16 -15.68
CA PHE A 248 1.23 39.13 -15.18
C PHE A 248 0.77 38.58 -13.87
N LEU A 249 0.43 39.44 -12.92
CA LEU A 249 -0.04 39.03 -11.61
C LEU A 249 -1.37 38.29 -11.71
N ALA A 250 -2.28 38.73 -12.58
CA ALA A 250 -3.54 38.05 -12.84
C ALA A 250 -3.31 36.63 -13.34
N ARG A 251 -2.48 36.42 -14.36
CA ARG A 251 -2.15 35.11 -14.92
C ARG A 251 -1.36 34.23 -13.96
N LEU A 252 -0.40 34.79 -13.23
CA LEU A 252 0.35 34.05 -12.20
C LEU A 252 -0.56 33.47 -11.13
N ILE A 253 -1.50 34.28 -10.64
CA ILE A 253 -2.41 33.84 -9.57
C ILE A 253 -3.43 32.84 -10.13
N THR A 254 -4.04 33.12 -11.28
CA THR A 254 -5.14 32.29 -11.79
C THR A 254 -4.66 31.02 -12.47
N GLU A 255 -3.72 31.11 -13.40
CA GLU A 255 -3.23 29.96 -14.14
C GLU A 255 -2.16 29.21 -13.35
N GLY A 256 -1.23 29.91 -12.71
CA GLY A 256 -0.13 29.31 -11.95
C GLY A 256 -0.57 28.78 -10.60
N ILE A 257 -1.10 29.65 -9.72
CA ILE A 257 -1.40 29.28 -8.32
C ILE A 257 -2.74 28.52 -8.24
N ILE A 258 -3.82 29.11 -8.73
CA ILE A 258 -5.16 28.48 -8.62
C ILE A 258 -5.25 27.25 -9.50
N GLY A 259 -4.73 27.30 -10.73
CA GLY A 259 -4.66 26.14 -11.61
C GLY A 259 -3.87 24.99 -11.00
N GLY A 260 -2.70 25.29 -10.43
CA GLY A 260 -1.89 24.28 -9.72
C GLY A 260 -2.58 23.70 -8.47
N LEU A 261 -3.23 24.56 -7.68
CA LEU A 261 -4.00 24.13 -6.50
C LEU A 261 -5.21 23.28 -6.89
N SER A 262 -5.91 23.65 -7.96
CA SER A 262 -7.06 22.92 -8.50
C SER A 262 -6.66 21.52 -8.96
N ALA A 263 -5.56 21.41 -9.70
CA ALA A 263 -5.04 20.11 -10.14
C ALA A 263 -4.73 19.17 -8.95
N VAL A 264 -4.16 19.71 -7.87
CA VAL A 264 -3.92 18.93 -6.63
C VAL A 264 -5.23 18.54 -5.95
N ALA A 265 -6.15 19.50 -5.79
CA ALA A 265 -7.39 19.32 -5.05
C ALA A 265 -8.33 18.31 -5.71
N GLU A 266 -8.31 18.19 -7.03
CA GLU A 266 -9.10 17.23 -7.80
C GLU A 266 -8.73 15.77 -7.49
N PHE A 267 -7.45 15.49 -7.17
CA PHE A 267 -7.00 14.13 -6.86
C PHE A 267 -7.27 13.69 -5.42
N ILE A 268 -7.51 14.63 -4.50
CA ILE A 268 -7.71 14.31 -3.08
C ILE A 268 -8.87 13.34 -2.85
N PRO A 269 -10.10 13.58 -3.37
CA PRO A 269 -11.22 12.66 -3.18
C PRO A 269 -10.96 11.29 -3.80
N GLN A 270 -10.35 11.24 -4.97
CA GLN A 270 -10.05 9.99 -5.70
C GLN A 270 -9.10 9.09 -4.90
N ILE A 271 -8.03 9.65 -4.34
CA ILE A 271 -7.08 8.89 -3.55
C ILE A 271 -7.64 8.54 -2.17
N ALA A 272 -8.47 9.42 -1.59
CA ALA A 272 -9.16 9.11 -0.33
C ALA A 272 -10.04 7.86 -0.46
N VAL A 273 -10.84 7.78 -1.52
CA VAL A 273 -11.72 6.63 -1.76
C VAL A 273 -10.91 5.38 -2.11
N LEU A 274 -9.87 5.49 -2.93
CA LEU A 274 -8.98 4.35 -3.20
C LEU A 274 -8.34 3.83 -1.91
N SER A 275 -7.82 4.70 -1.06
CA SER A 275 -7.23 4.31 0.23
C SER A 275 -8.28 3.66 1.14
N LEU A 276 -9.51 4.20 1.18
CA LEU A 276 -10.61 3.62 1.96
C LEU A 276 -10.96 2.21 1.47
N CYS A 277 -11.08 2.01 0.16
CA CYS A 277 -11.34 0.70 -0.44
C CYS A 277 -10.21 -0.29 -0.10
N THR A 278 -8.96 0.14 -0.20
CA THR A 278 -7.81 -0.72 0.10
C THR A 278 -7.75 -1.09 1.57
N ASP A 279 -7.94 -0.15 2.49
CA ASP A 279 -7.97 -0.40 3.93
C ASP A 279 -9.17 -1.29 4.33
N PHE A 280 -10.32 -1.12 3.67
CA PHE A 280 -11.49 -1.98 3.86
C PHE A 280 -11.21 -3.44 3.44
N LEU A 281 -10.62 -3.65 2.27
CA LEU A 281 -10.28 -4.98 1.77
C LEU A 281 -9.25 -5.67 2.67
N ASP A 282 -8.27 -4.93 3.19
CA ASP A 282 -7.25 -5.45 4.10
C ASP A 282 -7.86 -5.85 5.44
N GLN A 283 -8.56 -4.93 6.11
CA GLN A 283 -9.17 -5.19 7.41
C GLN A 283 -10.32 -6.21 7.37
N SER A 284 -10.96 -6.41 6.20
CA SER A 284 -11.97 -7.46 6.03
C SER A 284 -11.39 -8.88 6.03
N GLY A 285 -10.06 -9.04 5.93
CA GLY A 285 -9.39 -10.33 5.75
C GLY A 285 -9.53 -10.90 4.33
N TYR A 286 -10.03 -10.11 3.38
CA TYR A 286 -10.16 -10.52 1.98
C TYR A 286 -8.80 -10.68 1.30
N LEU A 287 -7.87 -9.74 1.59
CA LEU A 287 -6.54 -9.73 0.97
C LEU A 287 -5.70 -10.94 1.38
N SER A 288 -5.73 -11.36 2.64
CA SER A 288 -5.02 -12.56 3.11
C SER A 288 -5.51 -13.81 2.35
N ARG A 289 -6.81 -13.89 2.04
CA ARG A 289 -7.38 -15.01 1.29
C ARG A 289 -6.92 -15.06 -0.15
N ILE A 290 -7.05 -13.95 -0.87
CA ILE A 290 -6.65 -13.90 -2.27
C ILE A 290 -5.14 -14.11 -2.41
N SER A 291 -4.34 -13.59 -1.47
CA SER A 291 -2.91 -13.84 -1.40
C SER A 291 -2.58 -15.33 -1.25
N ALA A 292 -3.27 -16.04 -0.36
CA ALA A 292 -3.07 -17.47 -0.16
C ALA A 292 -3.44 -18.30 -1.41
N VAL A 293 -4.55 -17.97 -2.07
CA VAL A 293 -5.01 -18.69 -3.28
C VAL A 293 -4.08 -18.47 -4.46
N THR A 294 -3.58 -17.25 -4.63
CA THR A 294 -2.75 -16.86 -5.79
C THR A 294 -1.26 -17.11 -5.59
N ASP A 295 -0.82 -17.42 -4.36
CA ASP A 295 0.59 -17.64 -4.04
C ASP A 295 1.26 -18.69 -4.93
N GLY A 296 0.57 -19.81 -5.20
CA GLY A 296 1.10 -20.87 -6.07
C GLY A 296 1.44 -20.39 -7.47
N VAL A 297 0.58 -19.56 -8.06
CA VAL A 297 0.78 -19.00 -9.41
C VAL A 297 1.87 -17.93 -9.39
N LEU A 298 1.83 -17.01 -8.43
CA LEU A 298 2.79 -15.90 -8.36
C LEU A 298 4.21 -16.36 -8.06
N ARG A 299 4.39 -17.45 -7.33
CA ARG A 299 5.70 -18.04 -7.07
C ARG A 299 6.40 -18.53 -8.35
N THR A 300 5.68 -18.91 -9.38
CA THR A 300 6.30 -19.25 -10.68
C THR A 300 7.03 -18.06 -11.30
N PHE A 301 6.57 -16.84 -10.98
CA PHE A 301 7.18 -15.55 -11.35
C PHE A 301 8.09 -14.99 -10.26
N SER A 302 8.44 -15.80 -9.26
CA SER A 302 9.28 -15.40 -8.11
C SER A 302 8.71 -14.26 -7.27
N LEU A 303 7.38 -14.12 -7.25
CA LEU A 303 6.59 -13.22 -6.41
C LEU A 303 5.83 -14.04 -5.36
N SER A 304 5.42 -13.42 -4.27
CA SER A 304 4.52 -14.01 -3.27
C SER A 304 3.06 -13.62 -3.52
N GLY A 305 2.12 -14.35 -2.95
CA GLY A 305 0.70 -13.98 -3.01
C GLY A 305 0.41 -12.56 -2.51
N LYS A 306 1.14 -12.07 -1.51
CA LYS A 306 1.05 -10.68 -1.03
C LYS A 306 1.41 -9.64 -2.09
N SER A 307 2.21 -10.01 -3.08
CA SER A 307 2.57 -9.09 -4.17
C SER A 307 1.41 -8.79 -5.11
N LEU A 308 0.42 -9.70 -5.23
CA LEU A 308 -0.72 -9.52 -6.14
C LEU A 308 -1.43 -8.21 -5.90
N TYR A 309 -1.81 -7.98 -4.65
CA TYR A 309 -2.58 -6.80 -4.29
C TYR A 309 -1.79 -5.50 -4.53
N SER A 310 -0.54 -5.46 -4.10
CA SER A 310 0.28 -4.27 -4.34
C SER A 310 0.45 -4.00 -5.84
N LEU A 311 0.65 -5.02 -6.68
CA LEU A 311 0.73 -4.88 -8.13
C LEU A 311 -0.60 -4.40 -8.72
N PHE A 312 -1.73 -5.00 -8.34
CA PHE A 312 -3.03 -4.57 -8.85
C PHE A 312 -3.36 -3.11 -8.50
N CYS A 313 -3.02 -2.64 -7.30
CA CYS A 313 -3.17 -1.23 -6.95
C CYS A 313 -2.37 -0.28 -7.86
N GLY A 314 -1.37 -0.80 -8.56
CA GLY A 314 -0.60 -0.08 -9.58
C GLY A 314 -1.44 0.43 -10.74
N PHE A 315 -2.54 -0.23 -11.10
CA PHE A 315 -3.49 0.25 -12.11
C PHE A 315 -4.21 1.54 -11.69
N GLY A 316 -4.43 1.73 -10.39
CA GLY A 316 -4.90 2.99 -9.85
C GLY A 316 -3.76 3.99 -9.70
N CYS A 317 -2.78 3.68 -8.86
CA CYS A 317 -1.67 4.58 -8.53
C CYS A 317 -0.40 3.81 -8.16
N THR A 318 0.69 4.03 -8.90
CA THR A 318 2.00 3.40 -8.63
C THR A 318 2.57 3.78 -7.26
N ALA A 319 2.29 5.00 -6.75
CA ALA A 319 2.76 5.43 -5.44
C ALA A 319 2.04 4.67 -4.30
N VAL A 320 0.74 4.44 -4.42
CA VAL A 320 -0.04 3.61 -3.48
C VAL A 320 0.46 2.17 -3.53
N SER A 321 0.62 1.61 -4.72
CA SER A 321 1.19 0.28 -4.96
C SER A 321 2.53 0.10 -4.24
N ALA A 322 3.47 1.03 -4.42
CA ALA A 322 4.78 0.99 -3.76
C ALA A 322 4.68 1.11 -2.23
N SER A 323 3.71 1.86 -1.71
CA SER A 323 3.49 1.98 -0.26
C SER A 323 2.94 0.69 0.35
N LEU A 324 2.05 -0.01 -0.36
CA LEU A 324 1.45 -1.28 0.06
C LEU A 324 2.45 -2.45 0.03
N SER A 325 3.53 -2.34 -0.75
CA SER A 325 4.57 -3.37 -0.80
C SER A 325 5.29 -3.61 0.54
N LYS A 326 5.12 -2.72 1.52
CA LYS A 326 5.63 -2.90 2.89
C LYS A 326 5.06 -4.15 3.58
N GLY A 327 3.87 -4.61 3.17
CA GLY A 327 3.28 -5.86 3.64
C GLY A 327 3.93 -7.13 3.08
N ILE A 328 4.94 -7.02 2.19
CA ILE A 328 5.69 -8.16 1.66
C ILE A 328 6.89 -8.43 2.58
N ASP A 329 6.90 -9.56 3.25
CA ASP A 329 7.87 -9.90 4.29
C ASP A 329 9.27 -10.20 3.73
N ASP A 330 9.35 -10.85 2.57
CA ASP A 330 10.63 -11.19 1.92
C ASP A 330 11.18 -9.96 1.17
N GLU A 331 12.31 -9.42 1.65
CA GLU A 331 12.95 -8.23 1.08
C GLU A 331 13.31 -8.40 -0.42
N LYS A 332 13.71 -9.61 -0.86
CA LYS A 332 14.02 -9.86 -2.27
C LYS A 332 12.74 -9.88 -3.12
N VAL A 333 11.67 -10.46 -2.61
CA VAL A 333 10.35 -10.45 -3.26
C VAL A 333 9.83 -9.02 -3.32
N LYS A 334 9.91 -8.27 -2.23
CA LYS A 334 9.53 -6.86 -2.16
C LYS A 334 10.28 -6.01 -3.19
N LEU A 335 11.60 -6.17 -3.25
CA LEU A 335 12.44 -5.46 -4.22
C LEU A 335 12.02 -5.77 -5.66
N ARG A 336 11.81 -7.06 -6.01
CA ARG A 336 11.34 -7.45 -7.35
C ARG A 336 9.96 -6.89 -7.66
N ALA A 337 9.02 -6.98 -6.72
CA ALA A 337 7.68 -6.45 -6.89
C ALA A 337 7.71 -4.93 -7.15
N VAL A 338 8.41 -4.16 -6.30
CA VAL A 338 8.48 -2.69 -6.43
C VAL A 338 9.18 -2.26 -7.72
N LEU A 339 10.25 -2.94 -8.14
CA LEU A 339 10.93 -2.67 -9.41
C LEU A 339 10.07 -3.02 -10.63
N SER A 340 9.08 -3.90 -10.47
CA SER A 340 8.16 -4.29 -11.53
C SER A 340 6.89 -3.42 -11.61
N MET A 341 6.55 -2.66 -10.56
CA MET A 341 5.36 -1.80 -10.52
C MET A 341 5.29 -0.75 -11.63
N PRO A 342 6.38 -0.10 -12.02
CA PRO A 342 6.33 0.90 -13.08
C PRO A 342 5.93 0.38 -14.47
N PHE A 343 5.97 -0.94 -14.70
CA PHE A 343 5.43 -1.58 -15.90
C PHE A 343 3.89 -1.67 -15.89
N ILE A 344 3.25 -1.30 -14.78
CA ILE A 344 1.80 -1.25 -14.68
C ILE A 344 1.33 0.16 -15.05
N THR A 345 0.35 0.21 -15.93
CA THR A 345 -0.28 1.47 -16.34
C THR A 345 -1.16 2.02 -15.22
N CYS A 346 -0.82 3.19 -14.70
CA CYS A 346 -1.67 3.88 -13.71
C CYS A 346 -2.77 4.70 -14.37
N SER A 347 -3.83 5.05 -13.60
CA SER A 347 -4.97 5.84 -14.09
C SER A 347 -4.57 7.17 -14.72
N ALA A 348 -3.54 7.84 -14.19
CA ALA A 348 -3.03 9.12 -14.71
C ALA A 348 -2.39 9.01 -16.12
N LYS A 349 -1.97 7.83 -16.54
CA LYS A 349 -1.47 7.60 -17.92
C LYS A 349 -2.59 7.37 -18.93
N THR A 350 -3.78 6.99 -18.47
CA THR A 350 -4.90 6.60 -19.36
C THR A 350 -5.31 7.72 -20.32
N PRO A 351 -5.54 8.99 -19.88
CA PRO A 351 -5.84 10.09 -20.79
C PRO A 351 -4.75 10.31 -21.84
N LEU A 352 -3.49 10.12 -21.46
CA LEU A 352 -2.35 10.25 -22.37
C LEU A 352 -2.41 9.21 -23.50
N TYR A 353 -2.73 7.96 -23.18
CA TYR A 353 -2.89 6.92 -24.21
C TYR A 353 -4.07 7.20 -25.13
N PHE A 354 -5.20 7.67 -24.61
CA PHE A 354 -6.34 8.07 -25.41
C PHE A 354 -5.97 9.21 -26.37
N PHE A 355 -5.26 10.21 -25.88
CA PHE A 355 -4.83 11.35 -26.68
C PHE A 355 -3.92 10.91 -27.84
N VAL A 356 -2.86 10.16 -27.55
CA VAL A 356 -1.91 9.64 -28.56
C VAL A 356 -2.58 8.66 -29.51
N ALA A 357 -3.39 7.72 -28.99
CA ALA A 357 -4.03 6.70 -29.79
C ALA A 357 -5.07 7.30 -30.75
N LYS A 358 -5.85 8.29 -30.31
CA LYS A 358 -6.82 8.99 -31.17
C LYS A 358 -6.12 9.78 -32.27
N ALA A 359 -4.99 10.42 -31.95
CA ALA A 359 -4.21 11.21 -32.92
C ALA A 359 -3.56 10.35 -34.02
N ALA A 360 -3.11 9.13 -33.67
CA ALA A 360 -2.34 8.29 -34.60
C ALA A 360 -3.15 7.16 -35.26
N PHE A 361 -4.11 6.54 -34.50
CA PHE A 361 -4.75 5.28 -34.92
C PHE A 361 -6.24 5.40 -35.23
N LYS A 362 -6.84 6.57 -34.99
CA LYS A 362 -8.27 6.83 -35.29
C LYS A 362 -9.18 5.68 -34.79
N ASN A 363 -9.74 4.89 -35.69
CA ASN A 363 -10.67 3.79 -35.37
C ASN A 363 -10.05 2.62 -34.60
N TYR A 364 -8.73 2.45 -34.65
CA TYR A 364 -7.99 1.38 -33.96
C TYR A 364 -7.47 1.79 -32.58
N ALA A 365 -7.76 3.03 -32.12
CA ALA A 365 -7.29 3.54 -30.83
C ALA A 365 -7.62 2.62 -29.66
N PHE A 366 -8.84 2.05 -29.63
CA PHE A 366 -9.25 1.13 -28.57
C PHE A 366 -8.37 -0.13 -28.51
N LEU A 367 -7.98 -0.67 -29.67
CA LEU A 367 -7.17 -1.89 -29.74
C LEU A 367 -5.75 -1.66 -29.20
N VAL A 368 -5.17 -0.50 -29.48
CA VAL A 368 -3.86 -0.10 -28.95
C VAL A 368 -3.91 0.07 -27.42
N ILE A 369 -4.94 0.71 -26.92
CA ILE A 369 -5.14 0.89 -25.47
C ILE A 369 -5.32 -0.48 -24.80
N ALA A 370 -6.16 -1.37 -25.37
CA ALA A 370 -6.34 -2.72 -24.86
C ALA A 370 -5.02 -3.50 -24.81
N ALA A 371 -4.18 -3.37 -25.85
CA ALA A 371 -2.85 -3.99 -25.88
C ALA A 371 -1.93 -3.46 -24.78
N VAL A 372 -1.93 -2.15 -24.49
CA VAL A 372 -1.18 -1.55 -23.39
C VAL A 372 -1.62 -2.10 -22.04
N TYR A 373 -2.92 -2.23 -21.80
CA TYR A 373 -3.42 -2.82 -20.55
C TYR A 373 -3.10 -4.30 -20.44
N PHE A 374 -3.16 -5.05 -21.54
CA PHE A 374 -2.76 -6.46 -21.57
C PHE A 374 -1.27 -6.62 -21.25
N LEU A 375 -0.41 -5.80 -21.85
CA LEU A 375 1.01 -5.77 -21.53
C LEU A 375 1.27 -5.41 -20.07
N SER A 376 0.48 -4.51 -19.49
CA SER A 376 0.56 -4.13 -18.09
C SER A 376 0.25 -5.25 -17.09
N LEU A 377 -0.46 -6.30 -17.53
CA LEU A 377 -0.67 -7.52 -16.72
C LEU A 377 0.52 -8.47 -16.82
N ILE A 378 1.15 -8.58 -17.99
CA ILE A 378 2.17 -9.61 -18.28
C ILE A 378 3.58 -9.11 -17.94
N LEU A 379 3.95 -7.90 -18.37
CA LEU A 379 5.33 -7.41 -18.24
C LEU A 379 5.84 -7.32 -16.79
N PRO A 380 5.06 -6.92 -15.78
CA PRO A 380 5.53 -6.94 -14.39
C PRO A 380 5.93 -8.34 -13.92
N LEU A 381 5.17 -9.37 -14.32
CA LEU A 381 5.44 -10.76 -13.96
C LEU A 381 6.71 -11.26 -14.65
N VAL A 382 6.84 -11.02 -15.96
CA VAL A 382 8.02 -11.38 -16.75
C VAL A 382 9.27 -10.65 -16.23
N HIS A 383 9.14 -9.35 -15.93
CA HIS A 383 10.24 -8.56 -15.37
C HIS A 383 10.70 -9.09 -14.00
N SER A 384 9.76 -9.44 -13.11
CA SER A 384 10.10 -10.09 -11.84
C SER A 384 10.85 -11.42 -12.04
N LEU A 385 10.41 -12.23 -13.02
CA LEU A 385 11.08 -13.49 -13.36
C LEU A 385 12.51 -13.25 -13.87
N ILE A 386 12.72 -12.24 -14.74
CA ILE A 386 14.05 -11.85 -15.22
C ILE A 386 14.92 -11.39 -14.05
N LEU A 387 14.41 -10.51 -13.18
CA LEU A 387 15.14 -10.06 -12.00
C LEU A 387 15.53 -11.21 -11.06
N SER A 388 14.68 -12.22 -10.93
CA SER A 388 14.95 -13.38 -10.06
C SER A 388 16.09 -14.26 -10.56
N LYS A 389 16.38 -14.22 -11.86
CA LYS A 389 17.48 -14.94 -12.49
C LYS A 389 18.75 -14.10 -12.63
N THR A 390 18.63 -12.78 -12.63
CA THR A 390 19.74 -11.84 -12.90
C THR A 390 20.20 -11.08 -11.65
N ALA A 391 19.56 -9.95 -11.35
CA ALA A 391 20.02 -8.97 -10.35
C ALA A 391 19.59 -9.31 -8.92
N VAL A 392 18.38 -9.84 -8.72
CA VAL A 392 17.81 -10.15 -7.41
C VAL A 392 17.52 -11.64 -7.32
N LYS A 393 18.59 -12.45 -7.30
CA LYS A 393 18.51 -13.90 -7.36
C LYS A 393 17.77 -14.53 -6.18
N GLY A 394 16.94 -15.53 -6.47
CA GLY A 394 16.23 -16.35 -5.50
C GLY A 394 14.76 -16.57 -5.85
N ARG A 395 14.18 -17.66 -5.33
CA ARG A 395 12.75 -17.97 -5.48
C ARG A 395 11.99 -17.44 -4.27
N ALA A 396 10.73 -17.06 -4.47
CA ALA A 396 9.82 -16.72 -3.37
C ALA A 396 9.55 -17.96 -2.52
N LYS A 397 9.63 -17.80 -1.20
CA LYS A 397 9.25 -18.85 -0.24
C LYS A 397 7.74 -19.02 -0.23
N PRO A 398 7.22 -20.23 0.12
CA PRO A 398 5.79 -20.43 0.32
C PRO A 398 5.24 -19.46 1.36
N LEU A 399 4.08 -18.88 1.06
CA LEU A 399 3.38 -18.04 2.02
C LEU A 399 2.79 -18.92 3.13
N ILE A 400 3.28 -18.73 4.36
CA ILE A 400 2.74 -19.37 5.55
C ILE A 400 2.09 -18.25 6.37
N GLU A 401 0.80 -18.03 6.15
CA GLU A 401 0.03 -17.00 6.84
C GLU A 401 -1.31 -17.56 7.31
N GLU A 402 -1.73 -17.16 8.50
CA GLU A 402 -3.08 -17.44 8.93
C GLU A 402 -4.08 -16.59 8.16
N ILE A 403 -5.03 -17.29 7.53
CA ILE A 403 -6.13 -16.61 6.86
C ILE A 403 -7.03 -16.00 7.93
N ALA A 404 -7.04 -14.67 8.02
CA ALA A 404 -7.91 -13.92 8.93
C ALA A 404 -9.40 -14.21 8.63
N PRO A 405 -10.31 -14.27 9.60
CA PRO A 405 -11.73 -14.46 9.33
C PRO A 405 -12.28 -13.30 8.51
N LEU A 406 -13.22 -13.59 7.56
CA LEU A 406 -13.95 -12.53 6.86
C LEU A 406 -14.83 -11.78 7.86
N THR A 407 -14.50 -10.52 8.08
CA THR A 407 -15.23 -9.64 9.00
C THR A 407 -15.51 -8.30 8.34
N PHE A 408 -16.65 -7.70 8.64
CA PHE A 408 -16.89 -6.32 8.23
C PHE A 408 -16.15 -5.38 9.21
N PRO A 409 -15.19 -4.56 8.72
CA PRO A 409 -14.46 -3.65 9.60
C PRO A 409 -15.40 -2.57 10.16
N LYS A 410 -15.16 -2.15 11.39
CA LYS A 410 -15.90 -1.05 12.02
C LYS A 410 -15.43 0.28 11.39
N ILE A 411 -16.34 1.20 11.15
CA ILE A 411 -16.03 2.53 10.57
C ILE A 411 -14.97 3.28 11.41
N SER A 412 -15.03 3.14 12.72
CA SER A 412 -14.05 3.76 13.63
C SER A 412 -12.61 3.24 13.45
N THR A 413 -12.44 2.00 12.96
CA THR A 413 -11.11 1.43 12.70
C THR A 413 -10.56 1.87 11.33
N LEU A 414 -11.42 2.20 10.38
CA LEU A 414 -11.06 2.70 9.05
C LEU A 414 -10.69 4.19 9.06
N SER A 415 -11.35 5.00 9.90
CA SER A 415 -11.20 6.46 9.87
C SER A 415 -9.80 6.94 10.26
N LYS A 416 -9.17 6.35 11.28
CA LYS A 416 -7.84 6.77 11.77
C LYS A 416 -6.71 6.53 10.77
N PRO A 417 -6.55 5.32 10.17
CA PRO A 417 -5.57 5.09 9.11
C PRO A 417 -5.81 6.00 7.91
N LEU A 418 -7.08 6.14 7.48
CA LEU A 418 -7.46 7.01 6.37
C LEU A 418 -7.01 8.47 6.60
N LEU A 419 -7.36 9.06 7.75
CA LEU A 419 -6.96 10.44 8.08
C LEU A 419 -5.44 10.62 8.10
N LYS A 420 -4.69 9.65 8.63
CA LYS A 420 -3.23 9.67 8.62
C LYS A 420 -2.67 9.62 7.21
N THR A 421 -3.15 8.69 6.39
CA THR A 421 -2.74 8.55 4.99
C THR A 421 -3.08 9.80 4.18
N MET A 422 -4.29 10.36 4.37
CA MET A 422 -4.71 11.60 3.73
C MET A 422 -3.85 12.78 4.13
N LYS A 423 -3.57 12.98 5.42
CA LYS A 423 -2.70 14.06 5.88
C LYS A 423 -1.29 13.97 5.26
N GLU A 424 -0.68 12.79 5.28
CA GLU A 424 0.65 12.60 4.68
C GLU A 424 0.62 12.83 3.16
N PHE A 425 -0.46 12.42 2.50
CA PHE A 425 -0.63 12.58 1.06
C PHE A 425 -0.84 14.04 0.69
N ILE A 426 -1.75 14.76 1.35
CA ILE A 426 -2.03 16.18 1.12
C ILE A 426 -0.76 17.02 1.30
N ILE A 427 -0.01 16.82 2.39
CA ILE A 427 1.22 17.57 2.64
C ILE A 427 2.24 17.34 1.51
N LYS A 428 2.42 16.09 1.07
CA LYS A 428 3.37 15.79 0.00
C LYS A 428 2.91 16.28 -1.37
N LEU A 429 1.63 16.08 -1.68
CA LEU A 429 1.08 16.47 -2.97
C LEU A 429 1.07 17.99 -3.11
N SER A 430 0.58 18.71 -2.11
CA SER A 430 0.52 20.16 -2.15
C SER A 430 1.90 20.82 -2.19
N THR A 431 2.91 20.26 -1.51
CA THR A 431 4.28 20.84 -1.59
C THR A 431 4.96 20.53 -2.91
N VAL A 432 4.99 19.28 -3.34
CA VAL A 432 5.75 18.87 -4.53
C VAL A 432 5.02 19.23 -5.82
N VAL A 433 3.75 18.79 -5.95
CA VAL A 433 3.01 19.00 -7.22
C VAL A 433 2.73 20.48 -7.44
N PHE A 434 2.30 21.21 -6.40
CA PHE A 434 2.06 22.64 -6.51
C PHE A 434 3.33 23.41 -6.92
N THR A 435 4.47 23.17 -6.23
CA THR A 435 5.74 23.87 -6.57
C THR A 435 6.16 23.58 -8.01
N VAL A 436 6.00 22.33 -8.44
CA VAL A 436 6.36 21.93 -9.80
C VAL A 436 5.40 22.52 -10.83
N THR A 437 4.10 22.48 -10.60
CA THR A 437 3.12 23.06 -11.52
C THR A 437 3.35 24.56 -11.68
N LEU A 438 3.64 25.24 -10.59
CA LEU A 438 3.99 26.67 -10.62
C LEU A 438 5.31 26.92 -11.38
N ALA A 439 6.35 26.13 -11.12
CA ALA A 439 7.62 26.22 -11.83
C ALA A 439 7.47 25.95 -13.34
N MET A 440 6.64 24.96 -13.71
CA MET A 440 6.34 24.64 -15.10
C MET A 440 5.55 25.76 -15.78
N TRP A 441 4.55 26.32 -15.10
CA TRP A 441 3.81 27.47 -15.62
C TRP A 441 4.76 28.64 -15.90
N LEU A 442 5.66 28.93 -14.96
CA LEU A 442 6.70 29.97 -15.15
C LEU A 442 7.62 29.65 -16.35
N ALA A 443 8.06 28.38 -16.45
CA ALA A 443 8.94 27.95 -17.53
C ALA A 443 8.31 28.05 -18.94
N VAL A 444 6.98 27.89 -19.04
CA VAL A 444 6.22 28.08 -20.29
C VAL A 444 5.92 29.53 -20.57
N SER A 445 5.59 30.32 -19.54
CA SER A 445 5.07 31.67 -19.67
C SER A 445 6.16 32.74 -19.74
N VAL A 446 7.43 32.41 -19.42
CA VAL A 446 8.52 33.39 -19.32
C VAL A 446 9.67 33.00 -20.25
N SER A 447 10.24 34.01 -20.94
CA SER A 447 11.47 33.86 -21.73
C SER A 447 12.71 33.90 -20.82
N PRO A 448 13.89 33.43 -21.29
CA PRO A 448 15.16 33.60 -20.57
C PRO A 448 15.50 35.06 -20.22
N SER A 449 14.94 36.03 -20.95
CA SER A 449 15.09 37.48 -20.68
C SER A 449 14.03 38.03 -19.70
N LEU A 450 13.30 37.13 -18.98
CA LEU A 450 12.23 37.47 -18.01
C LEU A 450 11.06 38.26 -18.61
N ARG A 451 10.84 38.17 -19.92
CA ARG A 451 9.68 38.75 -20.59
C ARG A 451 8.53 37.76 -20.62
N LEU A 452 7.32 38.20 -20.35
CA LEU A 452 6.10 37.44 -20.55
C LEU A 452 5.88 37.13 -22.01
N LEU A 453 5.63 35.85 -22.27
CA LEU A 453 5.35 35.34 -23.60
C LEU A 453 3.85 35.21 -23.82
N THR A 454 3.42 35.50 -25.04
CA THR A 454 2.09 35.10 -25.53
C THR A 454 2.13 33.65 -25.99
N GLN A 455 0.96 33.06 -26.19
CA GLN A 455 0.85 31.65 -26.61
C GLN A 455 1.53 31.38 -27.97
N SER A 456 1.59 32.38 -28.83
CA SER A 456 2.27 32.32 -30.13
C SER A 456 3.81 32.40 -30.04
N GLU A 457 4.36 32.79 -28.91
CA GLU A 457 5.82 32.95 -28.68
C GLU A 457 6.37 31.82 -27.76
N ALA A 458 5.64 30.70 -27.60
CA ALA A 458 6.02 29.58 -26.72
C ALA A 458 7.40 28.98 -27.09
N ASP A 459 7.85 29.13 -28.33
CA ASP A 459 9.17 28.71 -28.82
C ASP A 459 10.34 29.46 -28.16
N LYS A 460 10.09 30.65 -27.61
CA LYS A 460 11.08 31.47 -26.90
C LYS A 460 11.07 31.24 -25.38
N SER A 461 10.26 30.31 -24.90
CA SER A 461 10.13 30.02 -23.48
C SER A 461 11.36 29.31 -22.91
N ILE A 462 11.53 29.39 -21.58
CA ILE A 462 12.55 28.62 -20.87
C ILE A 462 12.31 27.11 -21.10
N LEU A 463 11.05 26.69 -21.14
CA LEU A 463 10.70 25.29 -21.40
C LEU A 463 11.13 24.85 -22.81
N ALA A 464 10.99 25.71 -23.82
CA ALA A 464 11.47 25.43 -25.18
C ALA A 464 12.99 25.26 -25.20
N GLY A 465 13.72 26.09 -24.44
CA GLY A 465 15.17 25.96 -24.29
C GLY A 465 15.55 24.60 -23.69
N ILE A 466 14.88 24.17 -22.61
CA ILE A 466 15.07 22.85 -21.98
C ILE A 466 14.70 21.74 -22.99
N GLY A 467 13.55 21.85 -23.66
CA GLY A 467 13.09 20.90 -24.65
C GLY A 467 14.09 20.68 -25.78
N ASN A 468 14.69 21.76 -26.27
CA ASN A 468 15.71 21.72 -27.33
C ASN A 468 16.96 20.91 -26.92
N VAL A 469 17.34 20.91 -25.65
CA VAL A 469 18.43 20.06 -25.16
C VAL A 469 18.12 18.57 -25.34
N PHE A 470 16.84 18.16 -25.24
CA PHE A 470 16.42 16.76 -25.35
C PHE A 470 15.91 16.36 -26.75
N VAL A 471 15.81 17.30 -27.70
CA VAL A 471 15.36 17.04 -29.08
C VAL A 471 16.19 15.92 -29.74
N PHE A 472 17.50 15.84 -29.47
CA PHE A 472 18.37 14.84 -30.07
C PHE A 472 17.85 13.41 -29.85
N ALA A 473 17.21 13.16 -28.70
CA ALA A 473 16.66 11.86 -28.34
C ALA A 473 15.32 11.55 -29.04
N PHE A 474 14.67 12.50 -29.69
CA PHE A 474 13.38 12.38 -30.36
C PHE A 474 13.44 12.69 -31.86
N LYS A 475 14.52 13.35 -32.32
CA LYS A 475 14.71 13.81 -33.69
C LYS A 475 14.60 12.70 -34.73
N LYS A 476 15.15 11.49 -34.44
CA LYS A 476 15.08 10.34 -35.36
C LYS A 476 13.65 9.83 -35.60
N ALA A 477 12.74 10.08 -34.65
CA ALA A 477 11.32 9.78 -34.81
C ALA A 477 10.52 10.96 -35.40
N GLY A 478 11.20 12.06 -35.82
CA GLY A 478 10.57 13.20 -36.47
C GLY A 478 9.87 14.17 -35.54
N PHE A 479 10.24 14.20 -34.25
CA PHE A 479 9.67 15.14 -33.29
C PHE A 479 10.55 16.37 -33.07
N ASP A 480 9.91 17.52 -32.86
CA ASP A 480 10.54 18.80 -32.50
C ASP A 480 10.63 18.96 -30.96
N TRP A 481 11.09 20.14 -30.49
CA TRP A 481 11.28 20.46 -29.08
C TRP A 481 9.98 20.39 -28.24
N ARG A 482 8.81 20.55 -28.85
CA ARG A 482 7.51 20.51 -28.16
C ARG A 482 7.23 19.15 -27.54
N MET A 483 7.62 18.07 -28.22
CA MET A 483 7.41 16.72 -27.74
C MET A 483 8.19 16.41 -26.45
N PRO A 484 9.54 16.54 -26.40
CA PRO A 484 10.27 16.34 -25.15
C PRO A 484 9.86 17.32 -24.06
N SER A 485 9.53 18.58 -24.38
CA SER A 485 9.01 19.54 -23.42
C SER A 485 7.74 19.06 -22.72
N ALA A 486 6.74 18.62 -23.49
CA ALA A 486 5.51 18.07 -22.94
C ALA A 486 5.77 16.80 -22.10
N LEU A 487 6.62 15.89 -22.56
CA LEU A 487 6.92 14.66 -21.84
C LEU A 487 7.71 14.91 -20.54
N LEU A 488 8.56 15.92 -20.47
CA LEU A 488 9.27 16.31 -19.26
C LEU A 488 8.32 16.68 -18.11
N THR A 489 7.18 17.32 -18.42
CA THR A 489 6.17 17.64 -17.39
C THR A 489 5.64 16.39 -16.70
N GLY A 490 5.56 15.28 -17.42
CA GLY A 490 5.09 14.01 -16.91
C GLY A 490 6.03 13.30 -15.91
N ILE A 491 7.26 13.75 -15.73
CA ILE A 491 8.14 13.28 -14.65
C ILE A 491 7.55 13.72 -13.31
N PHE A 492 6.98 14.89 -13.28
CA PHE A 492 6.39 15.45 -12.07
C PHE A 492 4.97 14.91 -11.84
N ALA A 493 4.10 15.08 -12.85
CA ALA A 493 2.72 14.64 -12.83
C ALA A 493 2.32 14.14 -14.23
N LYS A 494 1.88 12.88 -14.33
CA LYS A 494 1.60 12.24 -15.63
C LYS A 494 0.45 12.89 -16.41
N GLU A 495 -0.54 13.38 -15.69
CA GLU A 495 -1.68 14.12 -16.22
C GLU A 495 -1.29 15.45 -16.88
N SER A 496 -0.22 16.10 -16.40
CA SER A 496 0.26 17.37 -16.95
C SER A 496 0.74 17.26 -18.40
N VAL A 497 1.09 16.05 -18.85
CA VAL A 497 1.51 15.81 -20.25
C VAL A 497 0.39 16.14 -21.22
N VAL A 498 -0.85 15.74 -20.90
CA VAL A 498 -2.01 16.01 -21.78
C VAL A 498 -2.29 17.51 -21.86
N SER A 499 -2.25 18.21 -20.73
CA SER A 499 -2.41 19.67 -20.69
C SER A 499 -1.28 20.37 -21.47
N SER A 500 -0.04 19.89 -21.35
CA SER A 500 1.09 20.41 -22.12
C SER A 500 0.94 20.13 -23.61
N PHE A 501 0.43 18.99 -24.02
CA PHE A 501 0.12 18.73 -25.42
C PHE A 501 -0.95 19.68 -25.97
N SER A 502 -2.04 19.89 -25.23
CA SER A 502 -3.08 20.83 -25.65
C SER A 502 -2.55 22.29 -25.78
N LEU A 503 -1.60 22.67 -24.94
CA LEU A 503 -0.98 23.98 -24.98
C LEU A 503 0.02 24.15 -26.14
N LEU A 504 0.87 23.12 -26.35
CA LEU A 504 1.98 23.20 -27.34
C LEU A 504 1.53 22.79 -28.74
N PHE A 505 0.40 22.11 -28.89
CA PHE A 505 -0.19 21.68 -30.16
C PHE A 505 -1.66 22.11 -30.25
N PRO A 506 -1.97 23.42 -30.34
CA PRO A 506 -3.35 23.93 -30.32
C PRO A 506 -4.17 23.47 -31.54
N GLU A 507 -3.54 23.19 -32.68
CA GLU A 507 -4.17 22.64 -33.87
C GLU A 507 -4.40 21.13 -33.81
N GLY A 508 -4.05 20.49 -32.66
CA GLY A 508 -4.08 19.06 -32.47
C GLY A 508 -2.77 18.37 -32.87
N LEU A 509 -2.59 17.17 -32.36
CA LEU A 509 -1.43 16.34 -32.63
C LEU A 509 -1.68 15.49 -33.88
N ASN A 510 -0.95 15.75 -34.95
CA ASN A 510 -1.04 14.95 -36.17
C ASN A 510 0.17 14.00 -36.24
N LEU A 511 -0.08 12.71 -36.05
CA LEU A 511 0.96 11.68 -35.94
C LEU A 511 0.80 10.63 -37.05
N SER A 512 1.93 10.26 -37.62
CA SER A 512 1.99 9.01 -38.40
C SER A 512 1.79 7.80 -37.47
N VAL A 513 1.40 6.65 -38.04
CA VAL A 513 1.21 5.41 -37.27
C VAL A 513 2.52 5.02 -36.56
N CYS A 514 3.66 5.14 -37.22
CA CYS A 514 4.98 4.83 -36.61
C CYS A 514 5.29 5.77 -35.43
N GLN A 515 5.00 7.08 -35.57
CA GLN A 515 5.15 8.04 -34.48
C GLN A 515 4.19 7.75 -33.31
N GLY A 516 2.96 7.37 -33.62
CA GLY A 516 1.99 6.95 -32.62
C GLY A 516 2.43 5.72 -31.83
N LEU A 517 2.96 4.71 -32.50
CA LEU A 517 3.53 3.52 -31.88
C LEU A 517 4.75 3.85 -31.01
N PHE A 518 5.65 4.71 -31.52
CA PHE A 518 6.79 5.22 -30.74
C PHE A 518 6.33 5.86 -29.43
N LEU A 519 5.42 6.82 -29.51
CA LEU A 519 4.93 7.53 -28.32
C LEU A 519 4.17 6.62 -27.37
N THR A 520 3.35 5.71 -27.87
CA THR A 520 2.63 4.75 -27.04
C THR A 520 3.60 3.87 -26.27
N ALA A 521 4.61 3.30 -26.93
CA ALA A 521 5.64 2.48 -26.30
C ALA A 521 6.49 3.27 -25.30
N PHE A 522 6.89 4.50 -25.67
CA PHE A 522 7.62 5.40 -24.79
C PHE A 522 6.82 5.75 -23.54
N CYS A 523 5.59 6.23 -23.69
CA CYS A 523 4.72 6.63 -22.59
C CYS A 523 4.35 5.46 -21.68
N TYR A 524 4.26 4.25 -22.24
CA TYR A 524 4.03 3.04 -21.47
C TYR A 524 5.18 2.73 -20.51
N LEU A 525 6.41 2.70 -21.03
CA LEU A 525 7.62 2.34 -20.27
C LEU A 525 8.31 3.53 -19.59
N TYR A 526 7.82 4.73 -19.85
CA TYR A 526 8.36 5.98 -19.33
C TYR A 526 8.45 6.02 -17.81
N THR A 527 9.52 6.64 -17.31
CA THR A 527 9.90 6.69 -15.88
C THR A 527 8.72 7.01 -14.94
N PRO A 528 8.67 6.45 -13.73
CA PRO A 528 7.64 6.75 -12.74
C PRO A 528 7.60 8.25 -12.40
N CYS A 529 6.44 8.75 -12.00
CA CYS A 529 6.33 10.14 -11.51
C CYS A 529 7.08 10.32 -10.18
N LEU A 530 7.40 11.56 -9.85
CA LEU A 530 8.17 11.89 -8.65
C LEU A 530 7.53 11.36 -7.35
N THR A 531 6.19 11.38 -7.29
CA THR A 531 5.43 10.80 -6.16
C THR A 531 5.66 9.30 -6.04
N ALA A 532 5.62 8.57 -7.17
CA ALA A 532 5.90 7.13 -7.18
C ALA A 532 7.36 6.84 -6.80
N LEU A 533 8.32 7.60 -7.32
CA LEU A 533 9.74 7.48 -6.94
C LEU A 533 9.97 7.74 -5.44
N SER A 534 9.28 8.73 -4.88
CA SER A 534 9.32 9.01 -3.43
C SER A 534 8.78 7.84 -2.60
N ALA A 535 7.69 7.20 -3.05
CA ALA A 535 7.14 6.01 -2.39
C ALA A 535 8.07 4.79 -2.53
N MET A 536 8.63 4.57 -3.72
CA MET A 536 9.63 3.52 -3.97
C MET A 536 10.87 3.73 -3.10
N LYS A 537 11.40 4.97 -3.00
CA LYS A 537 12.51 5.31 -2.10
C LYS A 537 12.24 4.91 -0.66
N LYS A 538 11.02 5.12 -0.16
CA LYS A 538 10.62 4.73 1.21
C LYS A 538 10.48 3.21 1.39
N SER A 539 10.16 2.48 0.32
CA SER A 539 9.95 1.03 0.37
C SER A 539 11.24 0.22 0.17
N ILE A 540 12.06 0.60 -0.82
CA ILE A 540 13.25 -0.18 -1.25
C ILE A 540 14.57 0.61 -1.19
N GLY A 541 14.54 1.85 -0.69
CA GLY A 541 15.71 2.72 -0.59
C GLY A 541 15.99 3.57 -1.84
N ALA A 542 16.79 4.63 -1.65
CA ALA A 542 17.08 5.63 -2.69
C ALA A 542 17.81 5.04 -3.90
N LYS A 543 18.80 4.16 -3.65
CA LYS A 543 19.61 3.54 -4.70
C LYS A 543 18.76 2.80 -5.73
N TYR A 544 17.84 1.96 -5.28
CA TYR A 544 16.97 1.19 -6.17
C TYR A 544 15.88 2.03 -6.83
N ALA A 545 15.40 3.09 -6.17
CA ALA A 545 14.42 4.00 -6.77
C ALA A 545 15.04 4.82 -7.91
N ILE A 546 16.28 5.33 -7.75
CA ILE A 546 17.02 6.03 -8.80
C ILE A 546 17.34 5.06 -9.95
N PHE A 547 17.82 3.84 -9.62
CA PHE A 547 18.08 2.81 -10.63
C PHE A 547 16.83 2.52 -11.45
N ALA A 548 15.65 2.37 -10.82
CA ALA A 548 14.39 2.15 -11.51
C ALA A 548 14.05 3.29 -12.48
N ALA A 549 14.25 4.54 -12.08
CA ALA A 549 13.97 5.71 -12.93
C ALA A 549 14.86 5.73 -14.19
N VAL A 550 16.18 5.55 -14.02
CA VAL A 550 17.16 5.57 -15.11
C VAL A 550 16.98 4.38 -16.03
N TYR A 551 16.85 3.18 -15.44
CA TYR A 551 16.63 1.94 -16.19
C TYR A 551 15.37 1.99 -17.05
N GLN A 552 14.26 2.49 -16.48
CA GLN A 552 13.00 2.59 -17.23
C GLN A 552 13.06 3.62 -18.34
N LEU A 553 13.74 4.76 -18.12
CA LEU A 553 13.93 5.74 -19.17
C LEU A 553 14.73 5.15 -20.34
N ALA A 554 15.81 4.44 -20.05
CA ALA A 554 16.59 3.75 -21.07
C ALA A 554 15.78 2.69 -21.83
N LEU A 555 14.99 1.88 -21.08
CA LEU A 555 14.12 0.88 -21.66
C LEU A 555 13.01 1.48 -22.51
N ALA A 556 12.44 2.64 -22.08
CA ALA A 556 11.42 3.36 -22.83
C ALA A 556 11.94 3.80 -24.21
N PHE A 557 13.13 4.40 -24.27
CA PHE A 557 13.75 4.76 -25.55
C PHE A 557 14.08 3.54 -26.39
N ALA A 558 14.69 2.51 -25.82
CA ALA A 558 15.04 1.29 -26.54
C ALA A 558 13.80 0.63 -27.18
N ALA A 559 12.73 0.46 -26.40
CA ALA A 559 11.49 -0.14 -26.89
C ALA A 559 10.76 0.76 -27.89
N ALA A 560 10.71 2.07 -27.66
CA ALA A 560 10.08 3.02 -28.57
C ALA A 560 10.76 3.03 -29.93
N TYR A 561 12.09 3.07 -29.97
CA TYR A 561 12.84 3.00 -31.23
C TYR A 561 12.75 1.62 -31.89
N ALA A 562 12.79 0.54 -31.13
CA ALA A 562 12.58 -0.81 -31.67
C ALA A 562 11.24 -0.91 -32.40
N VAL A 563 10.16 -0.45 -31.73
CA VAL A 563 8.81 -0.46 -32.31
C VAL A 563 8.72 0.49 -33.51
N TYR A 564 9.34 1.66 -33.45
CA TYR A 564 9.38 2.64 -34.55
C TYR A 564 10.03 2.08 -35.81
N PHE A 565 11.22 1.48 -35.67
CA PHE A 565 11.94 0.89 -36.83
C PHE A 565 11.26 -0.35 -37.37
N ILE A 566 10.74 -1.23 -36.49
CA ILE A 566 9.99 -2.40 -36.91
C ILE A 566 8.73 -1.99 -37.69
N SER A 567 7.96 -1.02 -37.17
CA SER A 567 6.76 -0.53 -37.86
C SER A 567 7.07 0.14 -39.19
N GLY A 568 8.20 0.86 -39.30
CA GLY A 568 8.64 1.47 -40.54
C GLY A 568 9.05 0.47 -41.65
N ILE A 569 9.25 -0.84 -41.33
CA ILE A 569 9.47 -1.89 -42.30
C ILE A 569 8.16 -2.41 -42.91
N PHE A 570 7.06 -2.36 -42.12
CA PHE A 570 5.78 -2.94 -42.49
C PHE A 570 4.75 -1.92 -42.99
N ILE A 571 4.95 -0.65 -42.75
CA ILE A 571 4.09 0.48 -43.12
C ILE A 571 4.82 1.40 -44.09
#